data_940b28982717b44cf418e1d0c80e6e6c
#
_entry.id   940b28982717b44cf418e1d0c80e6e6c
#
_cell.length_a   1.000
_cell.length_b   1.000
_cell.length_c   1.000
_cell.angle_alpha   90.00
_cell.angle_beta   90.00
_cell.angle_gamma   90.00
#
_symmetry.space_group_name_H-M   'P 1'
#
loop_
_entity.id
_entity.type
_entity.pdbx_description
1 polymer ?
#
loop_
_entity_poly.entity_id
_entity_poly.type
_entity_poly.pdbx_seq_one_letter_code
_entity_poly.pdbx_strand_id
1 'polypeptide(L)'
;VIISSGVRKGIERTTTLLVPIIFVLLAAMIIVAVRLPGADAGLLFLFTPDFSVLSDPLLWGAALGQAFFSLSVGYGTLLTYGAYLGSAEKIPSSAAIVTIADICVSLLAGIVIFSIVFAHGLEPAAGPELIFTTLPYAFEIMPLGTIAAFIFFAIVFFAAISSGISFIEVPTAALAETFGRSRKKMAALVTGIAMLAGLPAAASYTPLALTIQGIPILDQMDEVFGTIGLSVTSLLIAVTFSWFFDPKTLWGDLSGRHPLIRMLPFLCRYIIPAALVITTMFRIAALF
;
A
#
# COMPACT_ATOMS: atom_id res chain seq x y z
N VAL A 1 19.76 -5.37 -8.28
CA VAL A 1 20.37 -4.46 -9.26
C VAL A 1 19.83 -3.03 -9.09
N ILE A 2 18.52 -2.79 -9.10
CA ILE A 2 17.92 -1.44 -9.03
C ILE A 2 18.41 -0.68 -7.80
N ILE A 3 18.21 -1.23 -6.62
CA ILE A 3 18.58 -0.61 -5.32
C ILE A 3 20.10 -0.43 -5.20
N SER A 4 20.87 -1.41 -5.68
CA SER A 4 22.34 -1.32 -5.64
C SER A 4 22.93 -0.23 -6.53
N SER A 5 22.16 0.26 -7.52
CA SER A 5 22.54 1.37 -8.42
C SER A 5 22.30 2.75 -7.80
N GLY A 6 21.70 2.80 -6.61
CA GLY A 6 21.42 4.04 -5.88
C GLY A 6 20.08 4.68 -6.25
N VAL A 7 19.74 5.77 -5.56
CA VAL A 7 18.43 6.42 -5.65
C VAL A 7 18.17 6.96 -7.06
N ARG A 8 19.00 7.87 -7.55
CA ARG A 8 18.78 8.54 -8.86
C ARG A 8 18.88 7.60 -10.06
N LYS A 9 19.93 6.76 -10.12
CA LYS A 9 20.21 5.90 -11.28
C LYS A 9 19.42 4.60 -11.27
N GLY A 10 19.00 4.14 -10.11
CA GLY A 10 18.26 2.90 -9.94
C GLY A 10 16.78 3.16 -9.70
N ILE A 11 16.43 3.64 -8.53
CA ILE A 11 15.05 3.77 -8.05
C ILE A 11 14.27 4.76 -8.90
N GLU A 12 14.70 6.01 -8.96
CA GLU A 12 14.01 7.09 -9.67
C GLU A 12 13.81 6.75 -11.16
N ARG A 13 14.87 6.31 -11.85
CA ARG A 13 14.78 5.95 -13.26
C ARG A 13 13.79 4.80 -13.51
N THR A 14 13.77 3.81 -12.63
CA THR A 14 12.87 2.65 -12.76
C THR A 14 11.42 3.07 -12.52
N THR A 15 11.15 3.81 -11.47
CA THR A 15 9.78 4.26 -11.14
C THR A 15 9.23 5.25 -12.16
N THR A 16 10.07 6.16 -12.68
CA THR A 16 9.68 7.08 -13.76
C THR A 16 9.26 6.36 -15.03
N LEU A 17 9.79 5.16 -15.29
CA LEU A 17 9.36 4.32 -16.41
C LEU A 17 8.12 3.48 -16.06
N LEU A 18 8.09 2.85 -14.89
CA LEU A 18 7.02 1.91 -14.51
C LEU A 18 5.69 2.62 -14.29
N VAL A 19 5.67 3.79 -13.63
CA VAL A 19 4.43 4.48 -13.29
C VAL A 19 3.61 4.86 -14.52
N PRO A 20 4.14 5.50 -15.58
CA PRO A 20 3.37 5.75 -16.79
C PRO A 20 2.87 4.49 -17.49
N ILE A 21 3.66 3.41 -17.48
CA ILE A 21 3.23 2.12 -18.07
C ILE A 21 2.01 1.59 -17.30
N ILE A 22 2.03 1.61 -15.98
CA ILE A 22 0.89 1.20 -15.14
C ILE A 22 -0.36 2.01 -15.50
N PHE A 23 -0.25 3.33 -15.63
CA PHE A 23 -1.38 4.18 -15.98
C PHE A 23 -1.95 3.88 -17.37
N VAL A 24 -1.10 3.64 -18.36
CA VAL A 24 -1.55 3.26 -19.72
C VAL A 24 -2.26 1.91 -19.72
N LEU A 25 -1.71 0.92 -19.04
CA LEU A 25 -2.33 -0.40 -18.92
C LEU A 25 -3.63 -0.34 -18.13
N LEU A 26 -3.68 0.45 -17.06
CA LEU A 26 -4.88 0.64 -16.26
C LEU A 26 -5.98 1.32 -17.08
N ALA A 27 -5.65 2.35 -17.86
CA ALA A 27 -6.59 3.00 -18.76
C ALA A 27 -7.15 2.02 -19.82
N ALA A 28 -6.29 1.17 -20.39
CA ALA A 28 -6.73 0.13 -21.31
C ALA A 28 -7.69 -0.86 -20.64
N MET A 29 -7.39 -1.30 -19.40
CA MET A 29 -8.25 -2.19 -18.63
C MET A 29 -9.60 -1.54 -18.28
N ILE A 30 -9.63 -0.25 -17.93
CA ILE A 30 -10.88 0.47 -17.68
C ILE A 30 -11.78 0.44 -18.91
N ILE A 31 -11.23 0.71 -20.10
CA ILE A 31 -11.99 0.71 -21.36
C ILE A 31 -12.62 -0.67 -21.62
N VAL A 32 -11.92 -1.73 -21.32
CA VAL A 32 -12.43 -3.10 -21.44
C VAL A 32 -13.49 -3.38 -20.37
N ALA A 33 -13.20 -3.12 -19.12
CA ALA A 33 -14.03 -3.46 -17.97
C ALA A 33 -15.41 -2.78 -18.00
N VAL A 34 -15.46 -1.47 -18.28
CA VAL A 34 -16.72 -0.71 -18.28
C VAL A 34 -17.64 -1.03 -19.48
N ARG A 35 -17.10 -1.73 -20.51
CA ARG A 35 -17.90 -2.17 -21.66
C ARG A 35 -18.51 -3.56 -21.48
N LEU A 36 -18.17 -4.26 -20.41
CA LEU A 36 -18.76 -5.57 -20.13
C LEU A 36 -20.24 -5.41 -19.78
N PRO A 37 -21.12 -6.29 -20.31
CA PRO A 37 -22.51 -6.34 -19.90
C PRO A 37 -22.60 -6.60 -18.38
N GLY A 38 -23.35 -5.75 -17.65
CA GLY A 38 -23.46 -5.87 -16.20
C GLY A 38 -22.37 -5.18 -15.38
N ALA A 39 -21.41 -4.48 -16.02
CA ALA A 39 -20.38 -3.71 -15.35
C ALA A 39 -20.94 -2.55 -14.49
N ASP A 40 -22.12 -2.06 -14.82
CA ASP A 40 -22.86 -1.04 -14.09
C ASP A 40 -23.15 -1.44 -12.64
N ALA A 41 -23.42 -2.71 -12.37
CA ALA A 41 -23.59 -3.21 -11.00
C ALA A 41 -22.32 -3.02 -10.16
N GLY A 42 -21.13 -3.26 -10.73
CA GLY A 42 -19.84 -3.02 -10.07
C GLY A 42 -19.56 -1.54 -9.82
N LEU A 43 -19.94 -0.68 -10.77
CA LEU A 43 -19.83 0.78 -10.60
C LEU A 43 -20.78 1.29 -9.51
N LEU A 44 -22.02 0.80 -9.49
CA LEU A 44 -22.97 1.12 -8.42
C LEU A 44 -22.45 0.67 -7.06
N PHE A 45 -21.91 -0.55 -6.96
CA PHE A 45 -21.30 -1.04 -5.72
C PHE A 45 -20.18 -0.13 -5.22
N LEU A 46 -19.29 0.33 -6.13
CA LEU A 46 -18.16 1.16 -5.77
C LEU A 46 -18.56 2.59 -5.37
N PHE A 47 -19.55 3.18 -6.05
CA PHE A 47 -19.87 4.60 -5.91
C PHE A 47 -21.16 4.90 -5.15
N THR A 48 -21.97 3.89 -4.78
CA THR A 48 -23.14 4.11 -3.95
C THR A 48 -22.76 4.18 -2.49
N PRO A 49 -22.90 5.33 -1.82
CA PRO A 49 -22.51 5.47 -0.43
C PRO A 49 -23.54 4.80 0.48
N ASP A 50 -23.05 4.00 1.42
CA ASP A 50 -23.84 3.51 2.55
C ASP A 50 -23.42 4.23 3.83
N PHE A 51 -24.22 5.19 4.25
CA PHE A 51 -23.94 5.97 5.47
C PHE A 51 -24.32 5.23 6.76
N SER A 52 -25.03 4.10 6.69
CA SER A 52 -25.45 3.33 7.87
C SER A 52 -24.25 2.74 8.61
N VAL A 53 -23.17 2.43 7.88
CA VAL A 53 -21.96 1.82 8.42
C VAL A 53 -21.03 2.82 9.15
N LEU A 54 -21.30 4.13 9.07
CA LEU A 54 -20.44 5.15 9.73
C LEU A 54 -20.44 5.06 11.26
N SER A 55 -21.44 4.41 11.85
CA SER A 55 -21.52 4.16 13.30
C SER A 55 -20.70 2.94 13.74
N ASP A 56 -20.20 2.13 12.81
CA ASP A 56 -19.40 0.95 13.11
C ASP A 56 -17.92 1.35 13.38
N PRO A 57 -17.38 1.14 14.59
CA PRO A 57 -15.97 1.40 14.87
C PRO A 57 -15.00 0.55 14.03
N LEU A 58 -15.40 -0.64 13.62
CA LEU A 58 -14.57 -1.54 12.79
C LEU A 58 -14.34 -0.96 11.40
N LEU A 59 -15.33 -0.25 10.83
CA LEU A 59 -15.17 0.47 9.57
C LEU A 59 -14.01 1.47 9.64
N TRP A 60 -14.00 2.29 10.69
CA TRP A 60 -12.95 3.30 10.85
C TRP A 60 -11.57 2.69 11.07
N GLY A 61 -11.51 1.55 11.77
CA GLY A 61 -10.29 0.77 11.92
C GLY A 61 -9.76 0.25 10.58
N ALA A 62 -10.63 -0.33 9.77
CA ALA A 62 -10.29 -0.81 8.44
C ALA A 62 -9.86 0.32 7.50
N ALA A 63 -10.60 1.45 7.50
CA ALA A 63 -10.28 2.61 6.67
C ALA A 63 -8.93 3.24 7.03
N LEU A 64 -8.64 3.40 8.32
CA LEU A 64 -7.34 3.90 8.79
C LEU A 64 -6.22 2.93 8.44
N GLY A 65 -6.41 1.62 8.67
CA GLY A 65 -5.45 0.59 8.30
C GLY A 65 -5.12 0.64 6.82
N GLN A 66 -6.15 0.70 5.96
CA GLN A 66 -5.99 0.82 4.52
C GLN A 66 -5.25 2.11 4.13
N ALA A 67 -5.57 3.25 4.72
CA ALA A 67 -4.89 4.51 4.43
C ALA A 67 -3.39 4.45 4.81
N PHE A 68 -3.05 3.88 5.96
CA PHE A 68 -1.66 3.69 6.37
C PHE A 68 -0.91 2.72 5.46
N PHE A 69 -1.56 1.64 5.07
CA PHE A 69 -1.00 0.64 4.16
C PHE A 69 -0.73 1.25 2.77
N SER A 70 -1.72 1.86 2.17
CA SER A 70 -1.65 2.41 0.81
C SER A 70 -0.62 3.54 0.69
N LEU A 71 -0.60 4.45 1.66
CA LEU A 71 0.36 5.56 1.71
C LEU A 71 1.75 5.15 2.24
N SER A 72 1.95 3.87 2.55
CA SER A 72 3.20 3.36 3.12
C SER A 72 3.64 4.08 4.41
N VAL A 73 2.67 4.51 5.22
CA VAL A 73 2.92 5.14 6.53
C VAL A 73 3.24 4.05 7.54
N GLY A 74 4.32 4.22 8.31
CA GLY A 74 4.74 3.24 9.32
C GLY A 74 5.79 2.25 8.87
N TYR A 75 6.01 2.05 7.58
CA TYR A 75 7.07 1.19 7.04
C TYR A 75 8.47 1.83 7.08
N GLY A 76 8.58 3.09 7.49
CA GLY A 76 9.84 3.85 7.40
C GLY A 76 10.15 4.38 6.00
N THR A 77 9.35 4.05 4.99
CA THR A 77 9.55 4.44 3.59
C THR A 77 9.54 5.95 3.43
N LEU A 78 8.52 6.62 3.96
CA LEU A 78 8.41 8.09 3.88
C LEU A 78 9.55 8.80 4.62
N LEU A 79 10.04 8.24 5.73
CA LEU A 79 11.21 8.76 6.45
C LEU A 79 12.48 8.63 5.61
N THR A 80 12.71 7.46 5.03
CA THR A 80 13.89 7.18 4.21
C THR A 80 13.91 8.06 2.96
N TYR A 81 12.80 8.18 2.25
CA TYR A 81 12.70 9.05 1.09
C TYR A 81 12.71 10.53 1.47
N GLY A 82 12.11 10.90 2.60
CA GLY A 82 12.18 12.26 3.15
C GLY A 82 13.62 12.72 3.39
N ALA A 83 14.49 11.81 3.86
CA ALA A 83 15.91 12.09 4.03
C ALA A 83 16.67 12.33 2.71
N TYR A 84 16.11 11.88 1.58
CA TYR A 84 16.69 12.11 0.26
C TYR A 84 16.21 13.40 -0.43
N LEU A 85 15.16 14.04 0.12
CA LEU A 85 14.62 15.29 -0.42
C LEU A 85 15.59 16.44 -0.19
N GLY A 86 15.70 17.34 -1.17
CA GLY A 86 16.44 18.58 -1.03
C GLY A 86 15.71 19.59 -0.13
N SER A 87 16.45 20.50 0.49
CA SER A 87 15.91 21.55 1.37
C SER A 87 14.91 22.51 0.69
N ALA A 88 14.85 22.53 -0.64
CA ALA A 88 13.92 23.36 -1.41
C ALA A 88 12.54 22.71 -1.58
N GLU A 89 12.37 21.43 -1.25
CA GLU A 89 11.11 20.69 -1.45
C GLU A 89 10.06 21.07 -0.42
N LYS A 90 8.82 21.22 -0.89
CA LYS A 90 7.66 21.56 -0.04
C LYS A 90 6.96 20.29 0.40
N ILE A 91 7.36 19.72 1.53
CA ILE A 91 6.81 18.47 2.07
C ILE A 91 5.27 18.43 2.07
N PRO A 92 4.51 19.46 2.53
CA PRO A 92 3.06 19.38 2.51
C PRO A 92 2.45 19.26 1.11
N SER A 93 3.04 19.93 0.12
CA SER A 93 2.59 19.85 -1.27
C SER A 93 2.85 18.46 -1.86
N SER A 94 4.03 17.91 -1.61
CA SER A 94 4.39 16.56 -2.05
C SER A 94 3.51 15.50 -1.39
N ALA A 95 3.24 15.62 -0.10
CA ALA A 95 2.32 14.73 0.61
C ALA A 95 0.90 14.79 0.03
N ALA A 96 0.38 15.99 -0.26
CA ALA A 96 -0.94 16.14 -0.86
C ALA A 96 -1.01 15.51 -2.26
N ILE A 97 0.01 15.71 -3.10
CA ILE A 97 0.08 15.10 -4.44
C ILE A 97 0.09 13.57 -4.34
N VAL A 98 0.90 13.01 -3.45
CA VAL A 98 0.98 11.56 -3.24
C VAL A 98 -0.38 11.01 -2.79
N THR A 99 -1.02 11.64 -1.80
CA THR A 99 -2.33 11.20 -1.29
C THR A 99 -3.41 11.25 -2.36
N ILE A 100 -3.48 12.34 -3.15
CA ILE A 100 -4.47 12.46 -4.23
C ILE A 100 -4.20 11.42 -5.32
N ALA A 101 -2.95 11.23 -5.70
CA ALA A 101 -2.58 10.21 -6.70
C ALA A 101 -2.95 8.80 -6.24
N ASP A 102 -2.70 8.48 -4.98
CA ASP A 102 -3.05 7.19 -4.36
C ASP A 102 -4.57 6.93 -4.42
N ILE A 103 -5.38 7.90 -4.00
CA ILE A 103 -6.84 7.83 -4.07
C ILE A 103 -7.31 7.63 -5.53
N CYS A 104 -6.76 8.40 -6.47
CA CYS A 104 -7.12 8.28 -7.88
C CYS A 104 -6.80 6.89 -8.43
N VAL A 105 -5.61 6.37 -8.20
CA VAL A 105 -5.21 5.03 -8.67
C VAL A 105 -6.07 3.95 -8.03
N SER A 106 -6.34 4.04 -6.74
CA SER A 106 -7.19 3.09 -6.03
C SER A 106 -8.61 3.05 -6.58
N LEU A 107 -9.22 4.22 -6.87
CA LEU A 107 -10.54 4.29 -7.50
C LEU A 107 -10.52 3.73 -8.92
N LEU A 108 -9.52 4.06 -9.73
CA LEU A 108 -9.38 3.53 -11.09
C LEU A 108 -9.22 2.00 -11.09
N ALA A 109 -8.44 1.45 -10.16
CA ALA A 109 -8.32 0.01 -9.97
C ALA A 109 -9.63 -0.62 -9.51
N GLY A 110 -10.35 0.02 -8.60
CA GLY A 110 -11.67 -0.39 -8.16
C GLY A 110 -12.69 -0.46 -9.31
N ILE A 111 -12.70 0.54 -10.21
CA ILE A 111 -13.53 0.52 -11.42
C ILE A 111 -13.25 -0.73 -12.24
N VAL A 112 -11.99 -1.07 -12.48
CA VAL A 112 -11.64 -2.29 -13.26
C VAL A 112 -12.11 -3.54 -12.55
N ILE A 113 -11.74 -3.70 -11.28
CA ILE A 113 -11.96 -4.92 -10.52
C ILE A 113 -13.46 -5.18 -10.34
N PHE A 114 -14.20 -4.22 -9.79
CA PHE A 114 -15.61 -4.41 -9.51
C PHE A 114 -16.47 -4.53 -10.78
N SER A 115 -16.14 -3.78 -11.85
CA SER A 115 -16.82 -3.97 -13.13
C SER A 115 -16.65 -5.38 -13.67
N ILE A 116 -15.46 -5.97 -13.59
CA ILE A 116 -15.22 -7.34 -14.06
C ILE A 116 -15.92 -8.37 -13.18
N VAL A 117 -15.78 -8.25 -11.85
CA VAL A 117 -16.36 -9.19 -10.89
C VAL A 117 -17.89 -9.23 -11.02
N PHE A 118 -18.54 -8.08 -10.98
CA PHE A 118 -20.01 -8.00 -11.04
C PHE A 118 -20.58 -8.31 -12.44
N ALA A 119 -19.85 -7.98 -13.52
CA ALA A 119 -20.27 -8.36 -14.87
C ALA A 119 -20.39 -9.88 -15.06
N HIS A 120 -19.65 -10.66 -14.27
CA HIS A 120 -19.71 -12.13 -14.31
C HIS A 120 -20.53 -12.74 -13.18
N GLY A 121 -21.30 -11.92 -12.45
CA GLY A 121 -22.18 -12.39 -11.36
C GLY A 121 -21.42 -12.96 -10.16
N LEU A 122 -20.15 -12.56 -9.97
CA LEU A 122 -19.32 -13.00 -8.87
C LEU A 122 -19.47 -12.05 -7.67
N GLU A 123 -19.28 -12.59 -6.47
CA GLU A 123 -19.17 -11.79 -5.26
C GLU A 123 -17.70 -11.36 -5.06
N PRO A 124 -17.44 -10.10 -4.69
CA PRO A 124 -16.09 -9.66 -4.42
C PRO A 124 -15.57 -10.27 -3.12
N ALA A 125 -14.55 -11.12 -3.23
CA ALA A 125 -13.80 -11.59 -2.07
C ALA A 125 -12.99 -10.45 -1.44
N ALA A 126 -12.53 -10.65 -0.21
CA ALA A 126 -11.67 -9.71 0.49
C ALA A 126 -10.19 -10.12 0.38
N GLY A 127 -9.29 -9.13 0.41
CA GLY A 127 -7.86 -9.36 0.48
C GLY A 127 -7.25 -10.07 -0.75
N PRO A 128 -6.19 -10.87 -0.56
CA PRO A 128 -5.49 -11.56 -1.63
C PRO A 128 -6.34 -12.50 -2.46
N GLU A 129 -7.39 -13.08 -1.89
CA GLU A 129 -8.32 -13.97 -2.58
C GLU A 129 -8.99 -13.31 -3.78
N LEU A 130 -9.30 -12.01 -3.69
CA LEU A 130 -9.85 -11.25 -4.80
C LEU A 130 -8.93 -11.26 -6.02
N ILE A 131 -7.62 -11.09 -5.81
CA ILE A 131 -6.64 -11.00 -6.88
C ILE A 131 -6.22 -12.36 -7.41
N PHE A 132 -6.08 -13.36 -6.53
CA PHE A 132 -5.48 -14.64 -6.89
C PHE A 132 -6.48 -15.77 -7.13
N THR A 133 -7.75 -15.58 -6.77
CA THR A 133 -8.83 -16.57 -6.98
C THR A 133 -9.97 -16.00 -7.80
N THR A 134 -10.60 -14.91 -7.32
CA THR A 134 -11.82 -14.37 -7.94
C THR A 134 -11.56 -13.80 -9.34
N LEU A 135 -10.56 -12.95 -9.49
CA LEU A 135 -10.24 -12.34 -10.80
C LEU A 135 -9.71 -13.34 -11.83
N PRO A 136 -8.81 -14.28 -11.52
CA PRO A 136 -8.44 -15.34 -12.46
C PRO A 136 -9.64 -16.11 -12.99
N TYR A 137 -10.60 -16.47 -12.12
CA TYR A 137 -11.82 -17.13 -12.53
C TYR A 137 -12.68 -16.24 -13.44
N ALA A 138 -12.83 -14.95 -13.11
CA ALA A 138 -13.53 -14.00 -13.99
C ALA A 138 -12.88 -13.91 -15.38
N PHE A 139 -11.54 -13.86 -15.43
CA PHE A 139 -10.82 -13.84 -16.70
C PHE A 139 -10.99 -15.14 -17.50
N GLU A 140 -11.12 -16.29 -16.86
CA GLU A 140 -11.33 -17.57 -17.56
C GLU A 140 -12.65 -17.59 -18.34
N ILE A 141 -13.70 -16.98 -17.80
CA ILE A 141 -15.05 -17.01 -18.38
C ILE A 141 -15.37 -15.81 -19.27
N MET A 142 -14.54 -14.75 -19.29
CA MET A 142 -14.80 -13.56 -20.10
C MET A 142 -14.22 -13.62 -21.52
N PRO A 143 -14.85 -12.94 -22.50
CA PRO A 143 -14.28 -12.79 -23.85
C PRO A 143 -12.92 -12.07 -23.79
N LEU A 144 -11.93 -12.58 -24.52
CA LEU A 144 -10.55 -12.07 -24.49
C LEU A 144 -9.89 -12.09 -23.11
N GLY A 145 -10.37 -12.93 -22.19
CA GLY A 145 -9.95 -12.98 -20.81
C GLY A 145 -8.45 -13.25 -20.62
N THR A 146 -7.82 -14.07 -21.51
CA THR A 146 -6.38 -14.28 -21.47
C THR A 146 -5.58 -12.98 -21.66
N ILE A 147 -6.04 -12.10 -22.58
CA ILE A 147 -5.38 -10.81 -22.80
C ILE A 147 -5.62 -9.88 -21.59
N ALA A 148 -6.86 -9.84 -21.09
CA ALA A 148 -7.21 -9.06 -19.91
C ALA A 148 -6.40 -9.51 -18.67
N ALA A 149 -6.30 -10.82 -18.44
CA ALA A 149 -5.47 -11.39 -17.39
C ALA A 149 -4.00 -10.98 -17.53
N PHE A 150 -3.44 -11.09 -18.74
CA PHE A 150 -2.05 -10.70 -18.99
C PHE A 150 -1.82 -9.22 -18.65
N ILE A 151 -2.70 -8.32 -19.10
CA ILE A 151 -2.58 -6.88 -18.81
C ILE A 151 -2.74 -6.63 -17.32
N PHE A 152 -3.74 -7.23 -16.68
CA PHE A 152 -4.00 -7.07 -15.24
C PHE A 152 -2.80 -7.52 -14.40
N PHE A 153 -2.30 -8.73 -14.63
CA PHE A 153 -1.15 -9.23 -13.88
C PHE A 153 0.15 -8.51 -14.22
N ALA A 154 0.29 -7.94 -15.42
CA ALA A 154 1.40 -7.03 -15.73
C ALA A 154 1.32 -5.74 -14.89
N ILE A 155 0.12 -5.16 -14.70
CA ILE A 155 -0.08 -4.01 -13.80
C ILE A 155 0.31 -4.38 -12.38
N VAL A 156 -0.21 -5.49 -11.85
CA VAL A 156 0.08 -5.98 -10.49
C VAL A 156 1.59 -6.23 -10.31
N PHE A 157 2.23 -6.83 -11.29
CA PHE A 157 3.67 -7.10 -11.28
C PHE A 157 4.51 -5.82 -11.24
N PHE A 158 4.20 -4.85 -12.09
CA PHE A 158 4.93 -3.57 -12.09
C PHE A 158 4.68 -2.75 -10.81
N ALA A 159 3.45 -2.77 -10.29
CA ALA A 159 3.12 -2.16 -9.01
C ALA A 159 3.88 -2.83 -7.85
N ALA A 160 3.91 -4.16 -7.83
CA ALA A 160 4.65 -4.92 -6.83
C ALA A 160 6.16 -4.64 -6.86
N ILE A 161 6.75 -4.54 -8.07
CA ILE A 161 8.18 -4.17 -8.21
C ILE A 161 8.41 -2.77 -7.63
N SER A 162 7.58 -1.78 -7.96
CA SER A 162 7.77 -0.40 -7.49
C SER A 162 7.69 -0.32 -5.96
N SER A 163 6.74 -1.00 -5.33
CA SER A 163 6.61 -1.10 -3.88
C SER A 163 7.75 -1.91 -3.25
N GLY A 164 8.11 -3.04 -3.84
CA GLY A 164 9.22 -3.89 -3.37
C GLY A 164 10.56 -3.16 -3.35
N ILE A 165 10.82 -2.29 -4.34
CA ILE A 165 12.02 -1.43 -4.34
C ILE A 165 12.04 -0.57 -3.07
N SER A 166 10.91 0.06 -2.72
CA SER A 166 10.79 0.93 -1.56
C SER A 166 10.96 0.17 -0.24
N PHE A 167 10.34 -1.00 -0.11
CA PHE A 167 10.44 -1.82 1.09
C PHE A 167 11.86 -2.38 1.32
N ILE A 168 12.59 -2.72 0.27
CA ILE A 168 13.97 -3.19 0.40
C ILE A 168 14.94 -2.03 0.60
N GLU A 169 14.62 -0.82 0.10
CA GLU A 169 15.45 0.37 0.29
C GLU A 169 15.61 0.73 1.76
N VAL A 170 14.52 0.73 2.53
CA VAL A 170 14.51 1.12 3.95
C VAL A 170 15.55 0.36 4.77
N PRO A 171 15.48 -0.98 4.88
CA PRO A 171 16.48 -1.74 5.64
C PRO A 171 17.87 -1.70 4.98
N THR A 172 17.95 -1.59 3.65
CA THR A 172 19.26 -1.45 2.97
C THR A 172 19.98 -0.18 3.37
N ALA A 173 19.28 0.96 3.38
CA ALA A 173 19.85 2.24 3.78
C ALA A 173 20.27 2.20 5.25
N ALA A 174 19.38 1.75 6.14
CA ALA A 174 19.65 1.67 7.57
C ALA A 174 20.85 0.76 7.90
N LEU A 175 20.90 -0.45 7.32
CA LEU A 175 21.98 -1.39 7.56
C LEU A 175 23.31 -0.93 6.96
N ALA A 176 23.29 -0.30 5.78
CA ALA A 176 24.48 0.23 5.16
C ALA A 176 25.12 1.35 6.00
N GLU A 177 24.29 2.23 6.56
CA GLU A 177 24.74 3.31 7.44
C GLU A 177 25.23 2.79 8.79
N THR A 178 24.40 1.97 9.47
CA THR A 178 24.72 1.46 10.82
C THR A 178 25.99 0.61 10.84
N PHE A 179 26.17 -0.26 9.85
CA PHE A 179 27.32 -1.17 9.81
C PHE A 179 28.50 -0.68 8.94
N GLY A 180 28.41 0.51 8.34
CA GLY A 180 29.45 1.04 7.45
C GLY A 180 29.74 0.11 6.25
N ARG A 181 28.77 -0.69 5.81
CA ARG A 181 28.93 -1.67 4.73
C ARG A 181 28.47 -1.10 3.38
N SER A 182 29.01 -1.67 2.31
CA SER A 182 28.63 -1.22 0.98
C SER A 182 27.14 -1.49 0.72
N ARG A 183 26.45 -0.50 0.16
CA ARG A 183 25.03 -0.57 -0.24
C ARG A 183 24.69 -1.83 -1.07
N LYS A 184 25.59 -2.23 -1.99
CA LYS A 184 25.40 -3.43 -2.81
C LYS A 184 25.31 -4.71 -1.97
N LYS A 185 26.17 -4.85 -0.96
CA LYS A 185 26.16 -6.02 -0.06
C LYS A 185 24.89 -6.04 0.78
N MET A 186 24.49 -4.90 1.33
CA MET A 186 23.27 -4.83 2.15
C MET A 186 22.01 -5.04 1.31
N ALA A 187 21.93 -4.47 0.12
CA ALA A 187 20.81 -4.72 -0.80
C ALA A 187 20.69 -6.20 -1.18
N ALA A 188 21.81 -6.88 -1.45
CA ALA A 188 21.81 -8.31 -1.75
C ALA A 188 21.36 -9.14 -0.55
N LEU A 189 21.85 -8.82 0.66
CA LEU A 189 21.48 -9.50 1.90
C LEU A 189 19.97 -9.34 2.18
N VAL A 190 19.47 -8.09 2.19
CA VAL A 190 18.06 -7.79 2.46
C VAL A 190 17.15 -8.44 1.42
N THR A 191 17.52 -8.35 0.14
CA THR A 191 16.75 -9.01 -0.93
C THR A 191 16.72 -10.52 -0.75
N GLY A 192 17.86 -11.14 -0.44
CA GLY A 192 17.95 -12.58 -0.20
C GLY A 192 17.07 -13.03 0.96
N ILE A 193 17.11 -12.32 2.09
CA ILE A 193 16.25 -12.59 3.25
C ILE A 193 14.77 -12.43 2.88
N ALA A 194 14.42 -11.33 2.20
CA ALA A 194 13.04 -11.06 1.78
C ALA A 194 12.51 -12.14 0.82
N MET A 195 13.34 -12.60 -0.13
CA MET A 195 12.96 -13.69 -1.03
C MET A 195 12.72 -15.00 -0.27
N LEU A 196 13.62 -15.39 0.63
CA LEU A 196 13.47 -16.61 1.41
C LEU A 196 12.25 -16.57 2.33
N ALA A 197 12.04 -15.44 3.02
CA ALA A 197 10.87 -15.24 3.89
C ALA A 197 9.55 -15.18 3.13
N GLY A 198 9.57 -14.69 1.88
CA GLY A 198 8.38 -14.60 1.03
C GLY A 198 7.99 -15.90 0.32
N LEU A 199 8.87 -16.92 0.25
CA LEU A 199 8.54 -18.16 -0.45
C LEU A 199 7.29 -18.87 0.10
N PRO A 200 7.09 -19.04 1.43
CA PRO A 200 5.89 -19.66 1.96
C PRO A 200 4.61 -18.89 1.61
N ALA A 201 4.67 -17.55 1.70
CA ALA A 201 3.55 -16.68 1.32
C ALA A 201 3.23 -16.80 -0.18
N ALA A 202 4.24 -16.80 -1.04
CA ALA A 202 4.05 -16.97 -2.48
C ALA A 202 3.43 -18.33 -2.84
N ALA A 203 3.66 -19.37 -2.03
CA ALA A 203 3.12 -20.70 -2.26
C ALA A 203 1.68 -20.90 -1.76
N SER A 204 1.11 -19.92 -1.02
CA SER A 204 -0.23 -20.02 -0.41
C SER A 204 -1.34 -20.19 -1.42
N TYR A 205 -1.28 -19.45 -2.53
CA TYR A 205 -2.29 -19.46 -3.60
C TYR A 205 -1.83 -20.26 -4.83
N THR A 206 -0.97 -21.23 -4.63
CA THR A 206 -0.52 -22.19 -5.65
C THR A 206 -1.11 -23.58 -5.36
N PRO A 207 -0.93 -24.58 -6.24
CA PRO A 207 -1.33 -25.95 -5.94
C PRO A 207 -0.73 -26.54 -4.66
N LEU A 208 0.35 -25.94 -4.09
CA LEU A 208 0.90 -26.33 -2.81
C LEU A 208 0.01 -25.91 -1.63
N ALA A 209 -0.82 -24.90 -1.80
CA ALA A 209 -1.81 -24.40 -0.85
C ALA A 209 -1.29 -24.34 0.59
N LEU A 210 -0.13 -23.69 0.80
CA LEU A 210 0.49 -23.62 2.12
C LEU A 210 -0.37 -22.79 3.08
N THR A 211 -0.85 -23.42 4.14
CA THR A 211 -1.70 -22.82 5.16
C THR A 211 -1.15 -23.11 6.56
N ILE A 212 -1.49 -22.23 7.51
CA ILE A 212 -1.33 -22.46 8.95
C ILE A 212 -2.72 -22.41 9.57
N GLN A 213 -3.14 -23.46 10.26
CA GLN A 213 -4.49 -23.58 10.82
C GLN A 213 -5.62 -23.39 9.78
N GLY A 214 -5.39 -23.78 8.52
CA GLY A 214 -6.35 -23.65 7.43
C GLY A 214 -6.41 -22.26 6.78
N ILE A 215 -5.62 -21.29 7.27
CA ILE A 215 -5.54 -19.93 6.70
C ILE A 215 -4.28 -19.85 5.81
N PRO A 216 -4.36 -19.31 4.59
CA PRO A 216 -3.20 -19.09 3.74
C PRO A 216 -2.10 -18.30 4.45
N ILE A 217 -0.84 -18.69 4.27
CA ILE A 217 0.29 -18.01 4.95
C ILE A 217 0.37 -16.54 4.54
N LEU A 218 0.04 -16.22 3.28
CA LEU A 218 0.03 -14.83 2.79
C LEU A 218 -0.96 -13.97 3.61
N ASP A 219 -2.17 -14.47 3.85
CA ASP A 219 -3.21 -13.74 4.61
C ASP A 219 -2.80 -13.56 6.07
N GLN A 220 -2.17 -14.57 6.67
CA GLN A 220 -1.64 -14.43 8.03
C GLN A 220 -0.50 -13.43 8.12
N MET A 221 0.41 -13.43 7.14
CA MET A 221 1.49 -12.45 7.09
C MET A 221 0.96 -11.04 6.88
N ASP A 222 -0.06 -10.88 6.04
CA ASP A 222 -0.71 -9.59 5.83
C ASP A 222 -1.40 -9.09 7.10
N GLU A 223 -2.13 -9.95 7.80
CA GLU A 223 -2.77 -9.59 9.08
C GLU A 223 -1.76 -9.20 10.15
N VAL A 224 -0.73 -10.02 10.36
CA VAL A 224 0.24 -9.82 11.45
C VAL A 224 1.18 -8.64 11.15
N PHE A 225 1.75 -8.58 9.96
CA PHE A 225 2.77 -7.58 9.61
C PHE A 225 2.20 -6.38 8.87
N GLY A 226 1.26 -6.61 7.95
CA GLY A 226 0.60 -5.56 7.17
C GLY A 226 -0.41 -4.75 7.97
N THR A 227 -1.21 -5.37 8.80
CA THR A 227 -2.28 -4.70 9.54
C THR A 227 -1.86 -4.32 10.96
N ILE A 228 -1.55 -5.32 11.80
CA ILE A 228 -1.22 -5.07 13.22
C ILE A 228 0.17 -4.45 13.35
N GLY A 229 1.16 -5.06 12.71
CA GLY A 229 2.56 -4.59 12.76
C GLY A 229 2.70 -3.16 12.25
N LEU A 230 2.01 -2.83 11.15
CA LEU A 230 2.00 -1.48 10.59
C LEU A 230 1.39 -0.46 11.55
N SER A 231 0.28 -0.80 12.19
CA SER A 231 -0.37 0.08 13.17
C SER A 231 0.55 0.36 14.37
N VAL A 232 1.23 -0.67 14.87
CA VAL A 232 2.20 -0.55 15.98
C VAL A 232 3.41 0.29 15.58
N THR A 233 3.99 0.05 14.41
CA THR A 233 5.15 0.84 13.94
C THR A 233 4.77 2.28 13.64
N SER A 234 3.60 2.54 13.07
CA SER A 234 3.07 3.88 12.87
C SER A 234 2.87 4.62 14.19
N LEU A 235 2.34 3.94 15.22
CA LEU A 235 2.20 4.50 16.56
C LEU A 235 3.57 4.86 17.16
N LEU A 236 4.55 3.97 17.06
CA LEU A 236 5.91 4.22 17.56
C LEU A 236 6.56 5.42 16.87
N ILE A 237 6.41 5.53 15.55
CA ILE A 237 6.91 6.67 14.76
C ILE A 237 6.19 7.95 15.22
N ALA A 238 4.85 7.95 15.27
CA ALA A 238 4.08 9.13 15.66
C ALA A 238 4.43 9.62 17.07
N VAL A 239 4.56 8.70 18.03
CA VAL A 239 4.97 9.03 19.41
C VAL A 239 6.41 9.56 19.43
N THR A 240 7.35 8.85 18.78
CA THR A 240 8.75 9.25 18.79
C THR A 240 8.93 10.67 18.26
N PHE A 241 8.39 10.97 17.09
CA PHE A 241 8.55 12.29 16.47
C PHE A 241 7.76 13.39 17.22
N SER A 242 6.55 13.11 17.68
CA SER A 242 5.70 14.15 18.27
C SER A 242 6.02 14.48 19.73
N TRP A 243 6.66 13.54 20.47
CA TRP A 243 6.92 13.70 21.92
C TRP A 243 8.40 13.88 22.26
N PHE A 244 9.31 13.31 21.46
CA PHE A 244 10.74 13.27 21.78
C PHE A 244 11.60 14.19 20.90
N PHE A 245 11.07 14.67 19.76
CA PHE A 245 11.76 15.63 18.91
C PHE A 245 11.37 17.07 19.25
N ASP A 246 12.31 18.02 19.02
CA ASP A 246 12.02 19.44 19.21
C ASP A 246 10.94 19.92 18.22
N PRO A 247 9.83 20.48 18.74
CA PRO A 247 8.74 20.97 17.90
C PRO A 247 9.16 22.06 16.89
N LYS A 248 10.18 22.87 17.22
CA LYS A 248 10.66 23.90 16.31
C LYS A 248 11.34 23.30 15.09
N THR A 249 12.11 22.24 15.29
CA THR A 249 12.77 21.52 14.21
C THR A 249 11.76 20.82 13.29
N LEU A 250 10.71 20.19 13.86
CA LEU A 250 9.72 19.46 13.07
C LEU A 250 8.71 20.36 12.36
N TRP A 251 8.26 21.42 13.02
CA TRP A 251 7.10 22.21 12.59
C TRP A 251 7.46 23.67 12.24
N GLY A 252 8.71 24.12 12.49
CA GLY A 252 9.13 25.49 12.33
C GLY A 252 8.85 26.07 10.93
N ASP A 253 9.18 25.34 9.89
CA ASP A 253 8.97 25.75 8.50
C ASP A 253 7.50 25.72 8.07
N LEU A 254 6.63 25.09 8.86
CA LEU A 254 5.21 24.93 8.57
C LEU A 254 4.33 25.97 9.30
N SER A 255 4.87 26.61 10.35
CA SER A 255 4.08 27.42 11.31
C SER A 255 3.49 28.72 10.76
N GLY A 256 3.87 29.17 9.57
CA GLY A 256 3.33 30.38 8.93
C GLY A 256 2.22 30.14 7.90
N ARG A 257 1.82 28.89 7.64
CA ARG A 257 0.95 28.50 6.52
C ARG A 257 -0.51 28.28 6.92
N HIS A 258 -1.29 27.71 6.02
CA HIS A 258 -2.74 27.48 6.11
C HIS A 258 -3.18 26.94 7.50
N PRO A 259 -4.37 27.32 8.02
CA PRO A 259 -4.83 26.91 9.36
C PRO A 259 -4.87 25.40 9.56
N LEU A 260 -5.13 24.59 8.52
CA LEU A 260 -5.08 23.13 8.59
C LEU A 260 -3.66 22.62 8.94
N ILE A 261 -2.62 23.28 8.46
CA ILE A 261 -1.23 22.91 8.75
C ILE A 261 -0.89 23.18 10.22
N ARG A 262 -1.47 24.20 10.81
CA ARG A 262 -1.29 24.51 12.25
C ARG A 262 -1.89 23.44 13.18
N MET A 263 -2.85 22.66 12.69
CA MET A 263 -3.43 21.55 13.46
C MET A 263 -2.58 20.27 13.44
N LEU A 264 -1.65 20.14 12.49
CA LEU A 264 -0.82 18.93 12.34
C LEU A 264 -0.08 18.54 13.63
N PRO A 265 0.57 19.44 14.37
CA PRO A 265 1.23 19.08 15.63
C PRO A 265 0.28 18.47 16.65
N PHE A 266 -0.92 19.01 16.77
CA PHE A 266 -1.95 18.48 17.66
C PHE A 266 -2.47 17.12 17.20
N LEU A 267 -2.76 16.98 15.89
CA LEU A 267 -3.22 15.73 15.29
C LEU A 267 -2.18 14.63 15.47
N CYS A 268 -0.91 14.90 15.13
CA CYS A 268 0.17 13.91 15.22
C CYS A 268 0.49 13.52 16.66
N ARG A 269 0.32 14.46 17.61
CA ARG A 269 0.68 14.23 19.01
C ARG A 269 -0.40 13.49 19.80
N TYR A 270 -1.68 13.71 19.49
CA TYR A 270 -2.79 13.21 20.30
C TYR A 270 -3.80 12.37 19.50
N ILE A 271 -4.30 12.88 18.39
CA ILE A 271 -5.41 12.24 17.67
C ILE A 271 -4.95 10.98 16.96
N ILE A 272 -3.86 11.06 16.19
CA ILE A 272 -3.35 9.91 15.43
C ILE A 272 -2.91 8.78 16.37
N PRO A 273 -2.10 9.00 17.42
CA PRO A 273 -1.75 7.94 18.37
C PRO A 273 -2.97 7.32 19.05
N ALA A 274 -3.94 8.14 19.48
CA ALA A 274 -5.15 7.63 20.11
C ALA A 274 -5.97 6.76 19.15
N ALA A 275 -6.17 7.21 17.92
CA ALA A 275 -6.87 6.45 16.88
C ALA A 275 -6.15 5.12 16.59
N LEU A 276 -4.82 5.13 16.44
CA LEU A 276 -4.03 3.92 16.22
C LEU A 276 -4.12 2.92 17.36
N VAL A 277 -4.08 3.38 18.61
CA VAL A 277 -4.26 2.51 19.77
C VAL A 277 -5.65 1.87 19.76
N ILE A 278 -6.68 2.69 19.59
CA ILE A 278 -8.08 2.22 19.59
C ILE A 278 -8.29 1.19 18.47
N THR A 279 -7.90 1.51 17.24
CA THR A 279 -8.10 0.61 16.08
C THR A 279 -7.31 -0.67 16.22
N THR A 280 -6.06 -0.61 16.71
CA THR A 280 -5.24 -1.79 16.95
C THR A 280 -5.84 -2.68 18.03
N MET A 281 -6.36 -2.10 19.12
CA MET A 281 -7.03 -2.86 20.18
C MET A 281 -8.30 -3.56 19.67
N PHE A 282 -9.15 -2.88 18.89
CA PHE A 282 -10.32 -3.51 18.29
C PHE A 282 -9.92 -4.66 17.33
N ARG A 283 -8.88 -4.47 16.54
CA ARG A 283 -8.40 -5.50 15.61
C ARG A 283 -7.87 -6.72 16.36
N ILE A 284 -7.05 -6.51 17.39
CA ILE A 284 -6.54 -7.63 18.22
C ILE A 284 -7.69 -8.34 18.93
N ALA A 285 -8.66 -7.60 19.48
CA ALA A 285 -9.82 -8.21 20.13
C ALA A 285 -10.71 -9.04 19.17
N ALA A 286 -10.72 -8.70 17.89
CA ALA A 286 -11.46 -9.46 16.87
C ALA A 286 -10.76 -10.77 16.45
N LEU A 287 -9.50 -11.00 16.83
CA LEU A 287 -8.75 -12.22 16.55
C LEU A 287 -8.99 -13.32 17.59
N PHE A 288 -9.57 -12.98 18.76
CA PHE A 288 -9.88 -13.87 19.88
C PHE A 288 -11.36 -13.97 20.15
#